data_3dda30d32817b65e29c60e07f3524ae7
#
_entry.id   3dda30d32817b65e29c60e07f3524ae7
#
_cell.length_a   1.000
_cell.length_b   1.000
_cell.length_c   1.000
_cell.angle_alpha   90.00
_cell.angle_beta   90.00
_cell.angle_gamma   90.00
#
_symmetry.space_group_name_H-M   'P 1'
#
loop_
_entity.id
_entity.type
_entity.pdbx_description
1 polymer ?
#
loop_
_entity_poly.entity_id
_entity_poly.type
_entity_poly.pdbx_seq_one_letter_code
_entity_poly.pdbx_strand_id
1 'polypeptide(L)'
;VDPRNRDYQIAMEKVLIDHLRTIGALTGPKAKVDIQKGDYPVMMSVVIPVRNRVKTIGDAVHSALSQVLPMPFNVIVVDNGSTDGTSQVLDTIAATDSRLIVLRPDAEEHLGIGGCWNKAVTNENCGRFVVQLDSDDVYNGTHVLSQILECFYKTNCAAVVGSYVLTDFDLNPIPPGLIDHAEWTDRHGADNALRLNGFGAPRAFFTGILREFLFPNVSYGEDYAVLLRLSREYFIGRIFEPLYNCRRWGGNSDADLSIEKTNEYNFYKDFVRSCELLARQADRRNK
;
A
#
# COMPACT_ATOMS: atom_id res chain seq x y z
N VAL A 1 -15.88 12.78 3.06
CA VAL A 1 -15.50 14.03 2.37
C VAL A 1 -16.73 14.94 2.32
N ASP A 2 -16.60 16.21 2.72
CA ASP A 2 -17.71 17.18 2.69
C ASP A 2 -18.21 17.30 1.24
N PRO A 3 -19.51 17.02 0.95
CA PRO A 3 -20.05 17.11 -0.41
C PRO A 3 -19.84 18.50 -1.05
N ARG A 4 -19.72 19.55 -0.24
CA ARG A 4 -19.43 20.91 -0.71
C ARG A 4 -18.04 21.04 -1.37
N ASN A 5 -17.13 20.14 -1.08
CA ASN A 5 -15.81 20.11 -1.70
C ASN A 5 -15.77 19.36 -3.03
N ARG A 6 -16.84 18.69 -3.43
CA ARG A 6 -16.85 17.88 -4.66
C ARG A 6 -16.66 18.74 -5.91
N ASP A 7 -17.37 19.84 -6.02
CA ASP A 7 -17.24 20.75 -7.16
C ASP A 7 -15.84 21.34 -7.26
N TYR A 8 -15.25 21.67 -6.10
CA TYR A 8 -13.85 22.11 -6.03
C TYR A 8 -12.89 21.02 -6.51
N GLN A 9 -13.09 19.76 -6.09
CA GLN A 9 -12.23 18.64 -6.53
C GLN A 9 -12.35 18.41 -8.05
N ILE A 10 -13.54 18.48 -8.61
CA ILE A 10 -13.77 18.37 -10.06
C ILE A 10 -13.08 19.52 -10.81
N ALA A 11 -13.21 20.75 -10.32
CA ALA A 11 -12.55 21.90 -10.92
C ALA A 11 -11.01 21.78 -10.88
N MET A 12 -10.46 21.33 -9.75
CA MET A 12 -9.01 21.13 -9.58
C MET A 12 -8.48 19.99 -10.45
N GLU A 13 -9.24 18.92 -10.62
CA GLU A 13 -8.87 17.85 -11.57
C GLU A 13 -8.77 18.40 -12.99
N LYS A 14 -9.75 19.18 -13.42
CA LYS A 14 -9.71 19.80 -14.74
C LYS A 14 -8.49 20.69 -14.94
N VAL A 15 -8.19 21.55 -13.97
CA VAL A 15 -7.00 22.42 -14.00
C VAL A 15 -5.72 21.59 -14.11
N LEU A 16 -5.60 20.53 -13.30
CA LEU A 16 -4.46 19.63 -13.37
C LEU A 16 -4.32 18.97 -14.74
N ILE A 17 -5.40 18.41 -15.29
CA ILE A 17 -5.39 17.72 -16.58
C ILE A 17 -4.97 18.68 -17.71
N ASP A 18 -5.48 19.91 -17.71
CA ASP A 18 -5.11 20.93 -18.69
C ASP A 18 -3.65 21.34 -18.56
N HIS A 19 -3.15 21.48 -17.32
CA HIS A 19 -1.74 21.74 -17.08
C HIS A 19 -0.84 20.58 -17.54
N LEU A 20 -1.14 19.34 -17.16
CA LEU A 20 -0.38 18.16 -17.57
C LEU A 20 -0.34 18.00 -19.10
N ARG A 21 -1.45 18.32 -19.78
CA ARG A 21 -1.51 18.32 -21.24
C ARG A 21 -0.56 19.38 -21.83
N THR A 22 -0.56 20.58 -21.27
CA THR A 22 0.29 21.70 -21.70
C THR A 22 1.77 21.38 -21.56
N ILE A 23 2.17 20.82 -20.42
CA ILE A 23 3.59 20.49 -20.15
C ILE A 23 4.01 19.12 -20.73
N GLY A 24 3.11 18.40 -21.40
CA GLY A 24 3.40 17.10 -21.99
C GLY A 24 3.58 15.93 -20.98
N ALA A 25 2.95 16.02 -19.82
CA ALA A 25 3.03 15.03 -18.76
C ALA A 25 1.71 14.26 -18.48
N LEU A 26 0.70 14.43 -19.35
CA LEU A 26 -0.55 13.67 -19.25
C LEU A 26 -0.28 12.19 -19.58
N THR A 27 -0.78 11.29 -18.76
CA THR A 27 -0.60 9.85 -18.98
C THR A 27 -1.45 9.35 -20.16
N GLY A 28 -0.97 8.28 -20.80
CA GLY A 28 -1.67 7.56 -21.87
C GLY A 28 -2.55 6.43 -21.36
N PRO A 29 -3.04 5.58 -22.29
CA PRO A 29 -3.73 4.33 -21.97
C PRO A 29 -2.88 3.45 -21.07
N LYS A 30 -3.53 2.71 -20.16
CA LYS A 30 -2.87 1.85 -19.19
C LYS A 30 -2.76 0.42 -19.70
N ALA A 31 -1.57 -0.17 -19.53
CA ALA A 31 -1.35 -1.57 -19.84
C ALA A 31 -1.99 -2.48 -18.79
N LYS A 32 -2.50 -3.61 -19.25
CA LYS A 32 -2.86 -4.74 -18.39
C LYS A 32 -1.64 -5.64 -18.21
N VAL A 33 -1.59 -6.33 -17.08
CA VAL A 33 -0.49 -7.21 -16.73
C VAL A 33 -0.89 -8.67 -16.99
N ASP A 34 0.03 -9.48 -17.47
CA ASP A 34 -0.14 -10.93 -17.44
C ASP A 34 0.11 -11.45 -16.02
N ILE A 35 -0.95 -11.42 -15.22
CA ILE A 35 -0.94 -11.85 -13.82
C ILE A 35 -0.75 -13.37 -13.65
N GLN A 36 -0.77 -14.15 -14.71
CA GLN A 36 -0.51 -15.59 -14.69
C GLN A 36 0.99 -15.91 -14.83
N LYS A 37 1.80 -14.94 -15.24
CA LYS A 37 3.23 -15.11 -15.46
C LYS A 37 3.97 -15.43 -14.15
N GLY A 38 4.89 -16.38 -14.22
CA GLY A 38 5.78 -16.78 -13.12
C GLY A 38 5.19 -17.83 -12.19
N ASP A 39 6.07 -18.51 -11.48
CA ASP A 39 5.74 -19.53 -10.48
C ASP A 39 5.92 -18.95 -9.07
N TYR A 40 4.97 -19.26 -8.20
CA TYR A 40 4.93 -18.73 -6.84
C TYR A 40 4.46 -19.83 -5.88
N PRO A 41 5.04 -19.93 -4.67
CA PRO A 41 4.73 -20.98 -3.72
C PRO A 41 3.28 -20.92 -3.19
N VAL A 42 2.74 -19.70 -3.10
CA VAL A 42 1.36 -19.45 -2.65
C VAL A 42 0.71 -18.38 -3.52
N MET A 43 -0.63 -18.27 -3.43
CA MET A 43 -1.38 -17.29 -4.20
C MET A 43 -1.18 -15.87 -3.67
N MET A 44 -1.23 -15.68 -2.36
CA MET A 44 -1.12 -14.36 -1.75
C MET A 44 -0.18 -14.39 -0.54
N SER A 45 0.54 -13.30 -0.33
CA SER A 45 1.28 -13.02 0.91
C SER A 45 0.79 -11.72 1.53
N VAL A 46 0.37 -11.76 2.79
CA VAL A 46 0.19 -10.53 3.56
C VAL A 46 1.55 -10.10 4.09
N VAL A 47 1.94 -8.86 3.83
CA VAL A 47 3.25 -8.30 4.25
C VAL A 47 3.03 -7.31 5.38
N ILE A 48 3.71 -7.54 6.51
CA ILE A 48 3.62 -6.71 7.72
C ILE A 48 5.02 -6.27 8.15
N PRO A 49 5.48 -5.08 7.76
CA PRO A 49 6.66 -4.48 8.39
C PRO A 49 6.36 -4.12 9.85
N VAL A 50 7.25 -4.46 10.77
CA VAL A 50 7.04 -4.14 12.18
C VAL A 50 8.34 -3.72 12.88
N ARG A 51 8.19 -2.76 13.80
CA ARG A 51 9.22 -2.43 14.81
C ARG A 51 8.53 -1.90 16.04
N ASN A 52 8.74 -2.58 17.19
CA ASN A 52 8.22 -2.15 18.50
C ASN A 52 6.70 -1.93 18.50
N ARG A 53 5.95 -3.01 18.30
CA ARG A 53 4.48 -3.02 18.26
C ARG A 53 3.88 -4.15 19.10
N VAL A 54 4.46 -4.44 20.27
CA VAL A 54 4.01 -5.55 21.14
C VAL A 54 2.51 -5.53 21.45
N LYS A 55 1.90 -4.34 21.52
CA LYS A 55 0.47 -4.16 21.84
C LYS A 55 -0.49 -4.49 20.70
N THR A 56 -0.02 -4.44 19.45
CA THR A 56 -0.91 -4.47 18.26
C THR A 56 -0.55 -5.57 17.28
N ILE A 57 0.71 -6.01 17.24
CA ILE A 57 1.17 -6.99 16.25
C ILE A 57 0.38 -8.30 16.30
N GLY A 58 -0.03 -8.76 17.49
CA GLY A 58 -0.86 -9.94 17.63
C GLY A 58 -2.18 -9.82 16.90
N ASP A 59 -2.88 -8.68 17.06
CA ASP A 59 -4.16 -8.43 16.39
C ASP A 59 -3.97 -8.37 14.86
N ALA A 60 -2.94 -7.68 14.38
CA ALA A 60 -2.66 -7.57 12.94
C ALA A 60 -2.42 -8.96 12.32
N VAL A 61 -1.54 -9.77 12.93
CA VAL A 61 -1.24 -11.12 12.45
C VAL A 61 -2.47 -12.03 12.52
N HIS A 62 -3.24 -12.01 13.60
CA HIS A 62 -4.48 -12.79 13.70
C HIS A 62 -5.51 -12.36 12.67
N SER A 63 -5.66 -11.07 12.42
CA SER A 63 -6.54 -10.53 11.37
C SER A 63 -6.13 -11.05 9.98
N ALA A 64 -4.84 -11.13 9.69
CA ALA A 64 -4.32 -11.68 8.44
C ALA A 64 -4.53 -13.21 8.35
N LEU A 65 -4.22 -13.96 9.39
CA LEU A 65 -4.36 -15.42 9.41
C LEU A 65 -5.82 -15.89 9.41
N SER A 66 -6.76 -15.06 9.86
CA SER A 66 -8.21 -15.34 9.84
C SER A 66 -8.86 -15.18 8.46
N GLN A 67 -8.11 -14.73 7.46
CA GLN A 67 -8.67 -14.55 6.12
C GLN A 67 -9.09 -15.87 5.47
N VAL A 68 -10.24 -15.86 4.81
CA VAL A 68 -10.79 -17.00 4.09
C VAL A 68 -10.44 -16.86 2.61
N LEU A 69 -9.57 -17.74 2.14
CA LEU A 69 -9.16 -17.82 0.75
C LEU A 69 -9.12 -19.30 0.33
N PRO A 70 -9.71 -19.69 -0.81
CA PRO A 70 -9.70 -21.09 -1.25
C PRO A 70 -8.33 -21.57 -1.77
N MET A 71 -7.38 -20.65 -1.91
CA MET A 71 -6.02 -20.92 -2.38
C MET A 71 -5.01 -20.70 -1.24
N PRO A 72 -3.83 -21.35 -1.30
CA PRO A 72 -2.80 -21.15 -0.28
C PRO A 72 -2.36 -19.68 -0.18
N PHE A 73 -2.21 -19.20 1.05
CA PHE A 73 -1.63 -17.90 1.35
C PHE A 73 -0.75 -17.99 2.61
N ASN A 74 0.11 -17.02 2.80
CA ASN A 74 0.93 -16.86 3.99
C ASN A 74 0.97 -15.41 4.48
N VAL A 75 1.53 -15.21 5.66
CA VAL A 75 1.77 -13.90 6.26
C VAL A 75 3.28 -13.77 6.47
N ILE A 76 3.89 -12.77 5.85
CA ILE A 76 5.31 -12.49 5.97
C ILE A 76 5.47 -11.23 6.82
N VAL A 77 5.93 -11.41 8.04
CA VAL A 77 6.26 -10.31 8.96
C VAL A 77 7.75 -10.02 8.87
N VAL A 78 8.11 -8.75 8.67
CA VAL A 78 9.50 -8.30 8.73
C VAL A 78 9.71 -7.55 10.04
N ASP A 79 10.28 -8.24 11.02
CA ASP A 79 10.60 -7.69 12.33
C ASP A 79 11.96 -6.96 12.29
N ASN A 80 11.87 -5.66 12.10
CA ASN A 80 13.02 -4.77 11.88
C ASN A 80 13.68 -4.35 13.20
N GLY A 81 14.17 -5.32 13.96
CA GLY A 81 14.94 -5.10 15.19
C GLY A 81 14.08 -4.62 16.36
N SER A 82 12.95 -5.25 16.64
CA SER A 82 12.12 -4.94 17.80
C SER A 82 12.80 -5.31 19.11
N THR A 83 12.55 -4.50 20.15
CA THR A 83 13.15 -4.64 21.51
C THR A 83 12.13 -4.61 22.64
N ASP A 84 10.83 -4.52 22.33
CA ASP A 84 9.73 -4.31 23.30
C ASP A 84 8.91 -5.58 23.61
N GLY A 85 9.31 -6.74 23.09
CA GLY A 85 8.55 -7.99 23.22
C GLY A 85 7.76 -8.37 21.94
N THR A 86 7.78 -7.57 20.91
CA THR A 86 7.14 -7.87 19.60
C THR A 86 7.62 -9.21 19.04
N SER A 87 8.93 -9.49 19.08
CA SER A 87 9.53 -10.72 18.56
C SER A 87 8.98 -11.97 19.27
N GLN A 88 8.79 -11.90 20.60
CA GLN A 88 8.27 -13.01 21.39
C GLN A 88 6.81 -13.33 21.05
N VAL A 89 6.00 -12.31 20.79
CA VAL A 89 4.61 -12.46 20.31
C VAL A 89 4.60 -13.18 18.96
N LEU A 90 5.44 -12.75 18.03
CA LEU A 90 5.57 -13.36 16.70
C LEU A 90 6.03 -14.83 16.78
N ASP A 91 7.02 -15.14 17.61
CA ASP A 91 7.52 -16.52 17.81
C ASP A 91 6.42 -17.44 18.38
N THR A 92 5.61 -16.93 19.31
CA THR A 92 4.50 -17.68 19.90
C THR A 92 3.45 -18.02 18.83
N ILE A 93 3.09 -17.07 17.96
CA ILE A 93 2.11 -17.32 16.89
C ILE A 93 2.70 -18.25 15.83
N ALA A 94 3.93 -18.04 15.40
CA ALA A 94 4.60 -18.86 14.38
C ALA A 94 4.73 -20.33 14.82
N ALA A 95 4.86 -20.60 16.11
CA ALA A 95 4.89 -21.97 16.65
C ALA A 95 3.55 -22.70 16.50
N THR A 96 2.43 -21.99 16.31
CA THR A 96 1.07 -22.55 16.21
C THR A 96 0.46 -22.46 14.81
N ASP A 97 0.95 -21.57 13.94
CA ASP A 97 0.47 -21.42 12.56
C ASP A 97 1.64 -21.31 11.58
N SER A 98 1.87 -22.36 10.81
CA SER A 98 2.97 -22.43 9.84
C SER A 98 2.84 -21.47 8.64
N ARG A 99 1.70 -20.81 8.47
CA ARG A 99 1.53 -19.77 7.48
C ARG A 99 2.23 -18.46 7.84
N LEU A 100 2.58 -18.27 9.13
CA LEU A 100 3.34 -17.10 9.57
C LEU A 100 4.84 -17.32 9.35
N ILE A 101 5.44 -16.47 8.56
CA ILE A 101 6.87 -16.42 8.27
C ILE A 101 7.42 -15.12 8.86
N VAL A 102 8.40 -15.23 9.78
CA VAL A 102 9.02 -14.06 10.39
C VAL A 102 10.43 -13.89 9.84
N LEU A 103 10.65 -12.79 9.15
CA LEU A 103 11.96 -12.38 8.66
C LEU A 103 12.57 -11.37 9.64
N ARG A 104 13.85 -11.58 9.99
CA ARG A 104 14.62 -10.69 10.88
C ARG A 104 15.85 -10.22 10.11
N PRO A 105 15.80 -9.00 9.52
CA PRO A 105 16.97 -8.41 8.86
C PRO A 105 18.12 -8.21 9.87
N ASP A 106 19.34 -8.26 9.36
CA ASP A 106 20.51 -7.87 10.14
C ASP A 106 20.47 -6.36 10.43
N ALA A 107 21.01 -5.97 11.60
CA ALA A 107 20.97 -4.55 12.02
C ALA A 107 21.70 -3.62 11.05
N GLU A 108 22.69 -4.15 10.36
CA GLU A 108 23.49 -3.43 9.36
C GLU A 108 22.73 -3.13 8.06
N GLU A 109 21.59 -3.78 7.81
CA GLU A 109 20.79 -3.53 6.60
C GLU A 109 20.10 -2.15 6.61
N HIS A 110 19.93 -1.52 7.78
CA HIS A 110 19.33 -0.19 7.95
C HIS A 110 18.04 0.01 7.16
N LEU A 111 17.08 -0.92 7.34
CA LEU A 111 15.84 -0.89 6.56
C LEU A 111 14.86 0.17 7.06
N GLY A 112 14.31 0.96 6.14
CA GLY A 112 13.04 1.64 6.30
C GLY A 112 11.86 0.70 6.03
N ILE A 113 10.63 1.24 6.05
CA ILE A 113 9.43 0.45 5.72
C ILE A 113 9.53 -0.12 4.30
N GLY A 114 9.97 0.68 3.32
CA GLY A 114 10.18 0.22 1.95
C GLY A 114 11.22 -0.88 1.82
N GLY A 115 12.30 -0.82 2.60
CA GLY A 115 13.31 -1.88 2.68
C GLY A 115 12.75 -3.19 3.26
N CYS A 116 11.90 -3.10 4.28
CA CYS A 116 11.18 -4.26 4.83
C CYS A 116 10.24 -4.89 3.78
N TRP A 117 9.52 -4.08 3.03
CA TRP A 117 8.72 -4.55 1.90
C TRP A 117 9.56 -5.30 0.88
N ASN A 118 10.71 -4.75 0.49
CA ASN A 118 11.60 -5.39 -0.47
C ASN A 118 12.11 -6.74 0.05
N LYS A 119 12.45 -6.82 1.33
CA LYS A 119 12.87 -8.08 1.98
C LYS A 119 11.79 -9.16 1.87
N ALA A 120 10.52 -8.79 2.10
CA ALA A 120 9.39 -9.71 1.96
C ALA A 120 9.12 -10.09 0.51
N VAL A 121 9.09 -9.12 -0.40
CA VAL A 121 8.75 -9.33 -1.82
C VAL A 121 9.80 -10.18 -2.55
N THR A 122 11.09 -10.06 -2.19
CA THR A 122 12.18 -10.85 -2.77
C THR A 122 12.38 -12.20 -2.09
N ASN A 123 11.68 -12.48 -0.98
CA ASN A 123 11.75 -13.77 -0.29
C ASN A 123 11.18 -14.89 -1.18
N GLU A 124 11.77 -16.08 -1.10
CA GLU A 124 11.35 -17.26 -1.89
C GLU A 124 9.92 -17.72 -1.58
N ASN A 125 9.44 -17.48 -0.34
CA ASN A 125 8.10 -17.84 0.08
C ASN A 125 7.04 -16.79 -0.30
N CYS A 126 7.43 -15.71 -0.97
CA CYS A 126 6.50 -14.65 -1.37
C CYS A 126 5.53 -15.13 -2.45
N GLY A 127 4.24 -14.87 -2.24
CA GLY A 127 3.15 -15.25 -3.13
C GLY A 127 3.09 -14.46 -4.43
N ARG A 128 2.18 -14.89 -5.32
CA ARG A 128 1.89 -14.22 -6.60
C ARG A 128 1.42 -12.80 -6.42
N PHE A 129 0.63 -12.54 -5.38
CA PHE A 129 0.18 -11.20 -5.00
C PHE A 129 0.60 -10.92 -3.58
N VAL A 130 1.05 -9.70 -3.33
CA VAL A 130 1.36 -9.22 -1.99
C VAL A 130 0.33 -8.19 -1.55
N VAL A 131 -0.07 -8.23 -0.29
CA VAL A 131 -1.08 -7.35 0.29
C VAL A 131 -0.55 -6.72 1.56
N GLN A 132 -0.73 -5.41 1.69
CA GLN A 132 -0.33 -4.65 2.86
C GLN A 132 -1.23 -4.96 4.06
N LEU A 133 -0.57 -5.04 5.23
CA LEU A 133 -1.20 -4.79 6.52
C LEU A 133 -0.19 -4.08 7.42
N ASP A 134 -0.57 -2.95 7.99
CA ASP A 134 0.26 -2.24 8.95
C ASP A 134 0.20 -2.94 10.31
N SER A 135 1.28 -2.90 11.07
CA SER A 135 1.45 -3.68 12.30
C SER A 135 0.56 -3.24 13.47
N ASP A 136 -0.19 -2.15 13.30
CA ASP A 136 -1.13 -1.60 14.27
C ASP A 136 -2.58 -1.54 13.77
N ASP A 137 -2.84 -2.06 12.57
CA ASP A 137 -4.15 -2.08 11.92
C ASP A 137 -4.71 -3.50 11.79
N VAL A 138 -5.95 -3.62 11.31
CA VAL A 138 -6.59 -4.91 11.03
C VAL A 138 -7.45 -4.85 9.77
N TYR A 139 -7.62 -5.97 9.09
CA TYR A 139 -8.58 -6.06 7.99
C TYR A 139 -10.02 -5.93 8.45
N ASN A 140 -10.87 -5.38 7.62
CA ASN A 140 -12.30 -5.24 7.88
C ASN A 140 -13.05 -6.51 7.43
N GLY A 141 -13.00 -7.54 8.25
CA GLY A 141 -13.62 -8.83 7.99
C GLY A 141 -12.66 -9.88 7.44
N THR A 142 -13.21 -11.06 7.12
CA THR A 142 -12.43 -12.27 6.77
C THR A 142 -12.32 -12.56 5.28
N HIS A 143 -12.89 -11.73 4.40
CA HIS A 143 -12.93 -11.93 2.95
C HIS A 143 -12.12 -10.90 2.15
N VAL A 144 -11.26 -10.14 2.81
CA VAL A 144 -10.49 -9.07 2.17
C VAL A 144 -9.55 -9.62 1.08
N LEU A 145 -8.83 -10.69 1.38
CA LEU A 145 -7.92 -11.30 0.40
C LEU A 145 -8.67 -11.84 -0.83
N SER A 146 -9.86 -12.44 -0.65
CA SER A 146 -10.65 -12.95 -1.77
C SER A 146 -11.19 -11.82 -2.65
N GLN A 147 -11.63 -10.70 -2.07
CA GLN A 147 -12.08 -9.52 -2.81
C GLN A 147 -10.95 -8.87 -3.62
N ILE A 148 -9.76 -8.79 -3.04
CA ILE A 148 -8.56 -8.27 -3.73
C ILE A 148 -8.17 -9.21 -4.88
N LEU A 149 -8.17 -10.51 -4.65
CA LEU A 149 -7.86 -11.50 -5.68
C LEU A 149 -8.84 -11.44 -6.85
N GLU A 150 -10.15 -11.33 -6.56
CA GLU A 150 -11.18 -11.16 -7.58
C GLU A 150 -10.93 -9.89 -8.43
N CYS A 151 -10.56 -8.78 -7.79
CA CYS A 151 -10.22 -7.54 -8.50
C CYS A 151 -9.03 -7.74 -9.44
N PHE A 152 -7.96 -8.44 -9.03
CA PHE A 152 -6.83 -8.77 -9.91
C PHE A 152 -7.27 -9.58 -11.13
N TYR A 153 -8.04 -10.65 -10.93
CA TYR A 153 -8.51 -11.48 -12.04
C TYR A 153 -9.48 -10.77 -12.99
N LYS A 154 -10.34 -9.91 -12.44
CA LYS A 154 -11.30 -9.14 -13.25
C LYS A 154 -10.64 -8.09 -14.12
N THR A 155 -9.57 -7.48 -13.63
CA THR A 155 -8.99 -6.28 -14.26
C THR A 155 -7.63 -6.49 -14.91
N ASN A 156 -6.88 -7.53 -14.51
CA ASN A 156 -5.48 -7.75 -14.88
C ASN A 156 -4.61 -6.51 -14.58
N CYS A 157 -4.82 -5.91 -13.41
CA CYS A 157 -4.10 -4.72 -12.97
C CYS A 157 -2.73 -5.06 -12.36
N ALA A 158 -1.84 -4.07 -12.27
CA ALA A 158 -0.54 -4.21 -11.61
C ALA A 158 -0.65 -4.10 -10.07
N ALA A 159 -1.63 -3.33 -9.61
CA ALA A 159 -1.92 -3.16 -8.19
C ALA A 159 -3.43 -2.95 -7.97
N VAL A 160 -3.88 -3.29 -6.76
CA VAL A 160 -5.23 -3.00 -6.27
C VAL A 160 -5.11 -2.10 -5.05
N VAL A 161 -5.97 -1.10 -4.96
CA VAL A 161 -6.07 -0.23 -3.79
C VAL A 161 -7.50 -0.27 -3.26
N GLY A 162 -7.62 -0.59 -1.97
CA GLY A 162 -8.89 -0.63 -1.25
C GLY A 162 -9.25 0.69 -0.58
N SER A 163 -10.30 0.62 0.20
CA SER A 163 -10.80 1.69 1.05
C SER A 163 -10.70 1.30 2.52
N TYR A 164 -10.65 2.26 3.42
CA TYR A 164 -10.46 2.02 4.83
C TYR A 164 -11.37 2.88 5.69
N VAL A 165 -11.63 2.40 6.90
CA VAL A 165 -12.33 3.16 7.93
C VAL A 165 -11.31 3.62 8.97
N LEU A 166 -11.36 4.90 9.33
CA LEU A 166 -10.64 5.40 10.50
C LEU A 166 -11.36 4.96 11.77
N THR A 167 -10.63 4.34 12.68
CA THR A 167 -11.16 3.87 13.96
C THR A 167 -10.29 4.34 15.12
N ASP A 168 -10.87 4.32 16.33
CA ASP A 168 -10.08 4.33 17.56
C ASP A 168 -9.35 2.99 17.79
N PHE A 169 -8.69 2.85 18.94
CA PHE A 169 -7.96 1.62 19.27
C PHE A 169 -8.89 0.39 19.39
N ASP A 170 -10.11 0.60 19.84
CA ASP A 170 -11.13 -0.44 20.05
C ASP A 170 -11.98 -0.72 18.81
N LEU A 171 -11.53 -0.23 17.64
CA LEU A 171 -12.17 -0.38 16.32
C LEU A 171 -13.54 0.33 16.18
N ASN A 172 -13.87 1.30 17.03
CA ASN A 172 -15.03 2.14 16.82
C ASN A 172 -14.71 3.20 15.74
N PRO A 173 -15.58 3.39 14.74
CA PRO A 173 -15.35 4.40 13.70
C PRO A 173 -15.25 5.81 14.29
N ILE A 174 -14.26 6.57 13.84
CA ILE A 174 -14.06 7.99 14.18
C ILE A 174 -14.12 8.86 12.93
N PRO A 175 -14.50 10.15 13.04
CA PRO A 175 -14.53 11.05 11.89
C PRO A 175 -13.18 11.14 11.17
N PRO A 176 -13.17 11.21 9.81
CA PRO A 176 -14.31 11.26 8.91
C PRO A 176 -14.93 9.89 8.58
N GLY A 177 -14.52 8.80 9.18
CA GLY A 177 -15.03 7.46 8.96
C GLY A 177 -14.40 6.81 7.72
N LEU A 178 -15.22 6.52 6.71
CA LEU A 178 -14.78 5.89 5.47
C LEU A 178 -13.90 6.84 4.64
N ILE A 179 -12.75 6.32 4.20
CA ILE A 179 -11.85 6.95 3.23
C ILE A 179 -11.77 6.01 2.01
N ASP A 180 -12.49 6.36 0.96
CA ASP A 180 -12.66 5.53 -0.23
C ASP A 180 -11.90 6.04 -1.47
N HIS A 181 -11.36 7.27 -1.42
CA HIS A 181 -10.70 7.91 -2.57
C HIS A 181 -11.55 7.81 -3.86
N ALA A 182 -12.86 8.09 -3.74
CA ALA A 182 -13.81 8.03 -4.84
C ALA A 182 -13.50 9.04 -5.97
N GLU A 183 -12.60 9.98 -5.74
CA GLU A 183 -12.02 10.85 -6.75
C GLU A 183 -11.12 10.12 -7.76
N TRP A 184 -10.69 8.92 -7.46
CA TRP A 184 -9.95 8.09 -8.41
C TRP A 184 -10.90 7.55 -9.49
N THR A 185 -10.67 7.94 -10.71
CA THR A 185 -11.40 7.42 -11.89
C THR A 185 -10.45 6.64 -12.79
N ASP A 186 -10.98 5.67 -13.55
CA ASP A 186 -10.18 4.89 -14.50
C ASP A 186 -9.51 5.76 -15.57
N ARG A 187 -10.13 6.90 -15.90
CA ARG A 187 -9.63 7.81 -16.91
C ARG A 187 -8.51 8.73 -16.42
N HIS A 188 -8.65 9.29 -15.23
CA HIS A 188 -7.78 10.36 -14.73
C HIS A 188 -7.19 10.10 -13.35
N GLY A 189 -7.46 8.94 -12.75
CA GLY A 189 -6.95 8.62 -11.42
C GLY A 189 -5.43 8.71 -11.34
N ALA A 190 -4.72 8.18 -12.34
CA ALA A 190 -3.26 8.24 -12.39
C ALA A 190 -2.71 9.68 -12.47
N ASP A 191 -3.40 10.57 -13.17
CA ASP A 191 -3.01 11.97 -13.25
C ASP A 191 -3.38 12.72 -11.97
N ASN A 192 -4.57 12.44 -11.43
CA ASN A 192 -5.05 13.03 -10.19
C ASN A 192 -4.22 12.61 -8.96
N ALA A 193 -3.57 11.45 -9.02
CA ALA A 193 -2.63 10.97 -8.01
C ALA A 193 -1.49 11.96 -7.70
N LEU A 194 -1.10 12.81 -8.65
CA LEU A 194 -0.12 13.87 -8.42
C LEU A 194 -0.56 14.94 -7.41
N ARG A 195 -1.88 15.09 -7.14
CA ARG A 195 -2.40 16.03 -6.13
C ARG A 195 -2.72 15.37 -4.80
N LEU A 196 -2.75 14.05 -4.73
CA LEU A 196 -3.13 13.32 -3.53
C LEU A 196 -1.91 13.05 -2.65
N ASN A 197 -2.14 12.87 -1.35
CA ASN A 197 -1.08 12.51 -0.42
C ASN A 197 -0.96 11.00 -0.16
N GLY A 198 -1.85 10.20 -0.73
CA GLY A 198 -1.86 8.75 -0.61
C GLY A 198 -2.88 8.14 -1.55
N PHE A 199 -2.87 6.82 -1.66
CA PHE A 199 -3.76 6.09 -2.57
C PHE A 199 -4.90 5.35 -1.86
N GLY A 200 -4.84 5.19 -0.56
CA GLY A 200 -5.78 4.38 0.23
C GLY A 200 -5.12 3.14 0.83
N ALA A 201 -5.92 2.28 1.46
CA ALA A 201 -5.49 1.03 2.09
C ALA A 201 -6.61 -0.03 2.00
N PRO A 202 -6.30 -1.34 2.01
CA PRO A 202 -4.96 -1.89 1.85
C PRO A 202 -4.48 -1.73 0.40
N ARG A 203 -3.16 -1.79 0.21
CA ARG A 203 -2.52 -1.81 -1.12
C ARG A 203 -2.07 -3.23 -1.41
N ALA A 204 -2.36 -3.70 -2.61
CA ALA A 204 -1.92 -5.01 -3.08
C ALA A 204 -1.24 -4.89 -4.45
N PHE A 205 -0.29 -5.77 -4.72
CA PHE A 205 0.53 -5.70 -5.92
C PHE A 205 0.69 -7.09 -6.54
N PHE A 206 0.77 -7.15 -7.87
CA PHE A 206 1.31 -8.32 -8.54
C PHE A 206 2.82 -8.38 -8.32
N THR A 207 3.28 -9.43 -7.67
CA THR A 207 4.67 -9.58 -7.20
C THR A 207 5.67 -9.50 -8.35
N GLY A 208 5.33 -10.03 -9.54
CA GLY A 208 6.22 -9.98 -10.70
C GLY A 208 6.59 -8.56 -11.11
N ILE A 209 5.60 -7.67 -11.19
CA ILE A 209 5.84 -6.25 -11.50
C ILE A 209 6.53 -5.55 -10.33
N LEU A 210 6.12 -5.83 -9.09
CA LEU A 210 6.72 -5.17 -7.93
C LEU A 210 8.21 -5.49 -7.78
N ARG A 211 8.65 -6.70 -8.14
CA ARG A 211 10.07 -7.09 -8.15
C ARG A 211 10.91 -6.32 -9.17
N GLU A 212 10.30 -5.80 -10.25
CA GLU A 212 11.00 -4.97 -11.23
C GLU A 212 11.26 -3.55 -10.72
N PHE A 213 10.38 -3.02 -9.87
CA PHE A 213 10.44 -1.62 -9.43
C PHE A 213 10.91 -1.43 -7.99
N LEU A 214 10.57 -2.35 -7.10
CA LEU A 214 10.87 -2.30 -5.68
C LEU A 214 10.44 -0.98 -4.99
N PHE A 215 10.45 -0.97 -3.68
CA PHE A 215 10.18 0.24 -2.89
C PHE A 215 11.46 1.03 -2.65
N PRO A 216 11.43 2.37 -2.64
CA PRO A 216 12.54 3.13 -2.08
C PRO A 216 12.71 2.78 -0.59
N ASN A 217 13.96 2.64 -0.13
CA ASN A 217 14.26 2.28 1.26
C ASN A 217 14.07 3.47 2.20
N VAL A 218 12.84 3.91 2.36
CA VAL A 218 12.42 5.00 3.26
C VAL A 218 11.28 4.52 4.17
N SER A 219 10.99 5.29 5.23
CA SER A 219 9.90 4.98 6.17
C SER A 219 8.69 5.89 6.02
N TYR A 220 8.57 6.61 4.91
CA TYR A 220 7.41 7.44 4.59
C TYR A 220 7.32 7.70 3.09
N GLY A 221 6.14 7.43 2.52
CA GLY A 221 5.85 7.68 1.11
C GLY A 221 6.49 6.69 0.14
N GLU A 222 7.02 5.57 0.62
CA GLU A 222 7.53 4.44 -0.18
C GLU A 222 6.43 3.84 -1.06
N ASP A 223 5.25 3.68 -0.48
CA ASP A 223 4.04 3.19 -1.13
C ASP A 223 3.52 4.16 -2.19
N TYR A 224 3.51 5.46 -1.86
CA TYR A 224 3.14 6.51 -2.78
C TYR A 224 4.06 6.54 -4.01
N ALA A 225 5.36 6.42 -3.80
CA ALA A 225 6.35 6.42 -4.88
C ALA A 225 6.12 5.25 -5.85
N VAL A 226 5.94 4.03 -5.33
CA VAL A 226 5.71 2.84 -6.16
C VAL A 226 4.38 2.91 -6.89
N LEU A 227 3.28 3.25 -6.21
CA LEU A 227 1.97 3.34 -6.85
C LEU A 227 1.91 4.44 -7.91
N LEU A 228 2.52 5.59 -7.64
CA LEU A 228 2.61 6.67 -8.62
C LEU A 228 3.37 6.21 -9.87
N ARG A 229 4.52 5.52 -9.69
CA ARG A 229 5.32 4.94 -10.77
C ARG A 229 4.53 3.90 -11.56
N LEU A 230 3.85 2.96 -10.90
CA LEU A 230 3.04 1.93 -11.56
C LEU A 230 1.87 2.54 -12.31
N SER A 231 1.20 3.53 -11.74
CA SER A 231 0.05 4.20 -12.34
C SER A 231 0.36 4.96 -13.64
N ARG A 232 1.63 5.24 -13.92
CA ARG A 232 2.05 5.83 -15.19
C ARG A 232 1.81 4.87 -16.36
N GLU A 233 2.09 3.60 -16.18
CA GLU A 233 2.09 2.60 -17.26
C GLU A 233 0.96 1.58 -17.14
N TYR A 234 0.62 1.17 -15.91
CA TYR A 234 -0.28 0.06 -15.65
C TYR A 234 -1.62 0.51 -15.10
N PHE A 235 -2.63 -0.31 -15.33
CA PHE A 235 -3.93 -0.15 -14.72
C PHE A 235 -3.85 -0.47 -13.22
N ILE A 236 -4.50 0.37 -12.39
CA ILE A 236 -4.63 0.18 -10.94
C ILE A 236 -6.10 -0.12 -10.64
N GLY A 237 -6.36 -1.29 -10.09
CA GLY A 237 -7.69 -1.71 -9.66
C GLY A 237 -8.12 -0.99 -8.38
N ARG A 238 -9.43 -0.77 -8.22
CA ARG A 238 -10.01 -0.09 -7.05
C ARG A 238 -11.11 -0.93 -6.44
N ILE A 239 -11.15 -0.94 -5.09
CA ILE A 239 -12.25 -1.49 -4.29
C ILE A 239 -12.71 -0.38 -3.35
N PHE A 240 -13.95 0.07 -3.53
CA PHE A 240 -14.51 1.20 -2.78
C PHE A 240 -15.19 0.76 -1.47
N GLU A 241 -15.53 -0.52 -1.33
CA GLU A 241 -15.96 -1.10 -0.08
C GLU A 241 -14.82 -1.08 0.94
N PRO A 242 -15.11 -0.85 2.23
CA PRO A 242 -14.08 -0.80 3.26
C PRO A 242 -13.47 -2.18 3.50
N LEU A 243 -12.18 -2.31 3.26
CA LEU A 243 -11.40 -3.54 3.46
C LEU A 243 -10.50 -3.50 4.69
N TYR A 244 -10.36 -2.33 5.34
CA TYR A 244 -9.28 -2.07 6.27
C TYR A 244 -9.74 -1.14 7.39
N ASN A 245 -9.38 -1.42 8.62
CA ASN A 245 -9.59 -0.57 9.76
C ASN A 245 -8.26 0.05 10.18
N CYS A 246 -8.12 1.36 9.93
CA CYS A 246 -6.93 2.12 10.28
C CYS A 246 -7.10 2.67 11.69
N ARG A 247 -6.36 2.12 12.66
CA ARG A 247 -6.42 2.53 14.07
C ARG A 247 -5.69 3.83 14.30
N ARG A 248 -6.36 4.77 14.95
CA ARG A 248 -5.76 6.02 15.41
C ARG A 248 -5.56 5.98 16.92
N TRP A 249 -4.30 6.01 17.33
CA TRP A 249 -3.90 5.94 18.74
C TRP A 249 -2.54 6.61 18.96
N GLY A 250 -2.16 6.85 20.23
CA GLY A 250 -0.91 7.56 20.54
C GLY A 250 0.41 6.84 20.15
N GLY A 251 0.32 5.59 19.64
CA GLY A 251 1.48 4.85 19.14
C GLY A 251 1.67 4.90 17.62
N ASN A 252 0.78 5.57 16.87
CA ASN A 252 0.97 5.73 15.42
C ASN A 252 2.24 6.55 15.12
N SER A 253 2.94 6.18 14.06
CA SER A 253 4.19 6.84 13.65
C SER A 253 3.99 8.31 13.24
N ASP A 254 2.76 8.70 12.92
CA ASP A 254 2.36 10.03 12.49
C ASP A 254 1.50 10.80 13.53
N ALA A 255 1.36 10.28 14.76
CA ALA A 255 0.48 10.86 15.78
C ALA A 255 0.96 12.25 16.25
N ASP A 256 2.27 12.43 16.40
CA ASP A 256 2.89 13.65 16.97
C ASP A 256 4.09 14.11 16.13
N LEU A 257 3.87 14.37 14.84
CA LEU A 257 4.94 14.88 13.99
C LEU A 257 5.22 16.36 14.25
N SER A 258 6.50 16.71 14.41
CA SER A 258 6.91 18.11 14.41
C SER A 258 6.66 18.76 13.04
N ILE A 259 6.61 20.09 13.02
CA ILE A 259 6.45 20.87 11.77
C ILE A 259 7.60 20.55 10.80
N GLU A 260 8.84 20.46 11.33
CA GLU A 260 10.03 20.14 10.55
C GLU A 260 9.91 18.77 9.90
N LYS A 261 9.45 17.75 10.66
CA LYS A 261 9.27 16.39 10.13
C LYS A 261 8.13 16.31 9.11
N THR A 262 7.05 17.02 9.34
CA THR A 262 5.95 17.16 8.39
C THR A 262 6.43 17.78 7.07
N ASN A 263 7.26 18.84 7.15
CA ASN A 263 7.84 19.50 5.99
C ASN A 263 8.82 18.59 5.24
N GLU A 264 9.65 17.81 5.94
CA GLU A 264 10.54 16.81 5.34
C GLU A 264 9.74 15.77 4.54
N TYR A 265 8.64 15.27 5.09
CA TYR A 265 7.76 14.32 4.42
C TYR A 265 7.06 14.91 3.20
N ASN A 266 6.58 16.14 3.30
CA ASN A 266 5.98 16.84 2.16
C ASN A 266 7.01 17.10 1.06
N PHE A 267 8.22 17.52 1.43
CA PHE A 267 9.32 17.73 0.47
C PHE A 267 9.68 16.43 -0.26
N TYR A 268 9.75 15.31 0.45
CA TYR A 268 10.00 14.01 -0.18
C TYR A 268 8.92 13.64 -1.20
N LYS A 269 7.63 13.81 -0.86
CA LYS A 269 6.53 13.56 -1.81
C LYS A 269 6.56 14.50 -3.00
N ASP A 270 6.90 15.77 -2.81
CA ASP A 270 7.03 16.73 -3.91
C ASP A 270 8.22 16.38 -4.82
N PHE A 271 9.31 15.88 -4.24
CA PHE A 271 10.43 15.33 -5.01
C PHE A 271 9.98 14.13 -5.87
N VAL A 272 9.25 13.17 -5.29
CA VAL A 272 8.71 12.00 -6.01
C VAL A 272 7.78 12.45 -7.16
N ARG A 273 6.88 13.41 -6.91
CA ARG A 273 6.00 14.00 -7.94
C ARG A 273 6.79 14.65 -9.06
N SER A 274 7.84 15.37 -8.72
CA SER A 274 8.71 16.04 -9.71
C SER A 274 9.45 15.03 -10.58
N CYS A 275 10.00 13.98 -9.99
CA CYS A 275 10.62 12.88 -10.72
C CYS A 275 9.62 12.21 -11.68
N GLU A 276 8.40 11.96 -11.20
CA GLU A 276 7.35 11.37 -12.04
C GLU A 276 6.95 12.27 -13.21
N LEU A 277 6.81 13.57 -13.00
CA LEU A 277 6.52 14.53 -14.08
C LEU A 277 7.61 14.52 -15.16
N LEU A 278 8.88 14.55 -14.76
CA LEU A 278 10.01 14.47 -15.69
C LEU A 278 10.02 13.15 -16.48
N ALA A 279 9.73 12.04 -15.81
CA ALA A 279 9.64 10.74 -16.46
C ALA A 279 8.51 10.68 -17.48
N ARG A 280 7.32 11.21 -17.16
CA ARG A 280 6.18 11.30 -18.11
C ARG A 280 6.50 12.14 -19.34
N GLN A 281 7.21 13.25 -19.16
CA GLN A 281 7.67 14.09 -20.27
C GLN A 281 8.70 13.37 -21.16
N ALA A 282 9.61 12.59 -20.56
CA ALA A 282 10.59 11.81 -21.31
C ALA A 282 9.93 10.71 -22.14
N ASP A 283 8.99 9.94 -21.56
CA ASP A 283 8.23 8.89 -22.24
C ASP A 283 7.48 9.42 -23.48
N ARG A 284 6.98 10.67 -23.42
CA ARG A 284 6.27 11.28 -24.54
C ARG A 284 7.20 11.71 -25.67
N ARG A 285 8.44 12.08 -25.37
CA ARG A 285 9.44 12.48 -26.40
C ARG A 285 9.96 11.28 -27.21
N ASN A 286 9.83 10.08 -26.64
CA ASN A 286 10.31 8.83 -27.24
C ASN A 286 9.22 8.09 -28.04
N LYS A 287 8.01 8.62 -28.09
CA LYS A 287 6.87 8.13 -28.90
C LYS A 287 6.59 9.07 -30.08
#